data_55246364bf6e7bd655b4b1f1907d7779
#
_entry.id   55246364bf6e7bd655b4b1f1907d7779
#
_cell.length_a   1.000
_cell.length_b   1.000
_cell.length_c   1.000
_cell.angle_alpha   90.00
_cell.angle_beta   90.00
_cell.angle_gamma   90.00
#
_symmetry.space_group_name_H-M   'P 1'
#
loop_
_entity.id
_entity.type
_entity.pdbx_description
1 polymer ?
#
loop_
_entity_poly.entity_id
_entity_poly.type
_entity_poly.pdbx_seq_one_letter_code
_entity_poly.pdbx_strand_id
1 'polypeptide(L)'
;MIADDVPEPLAAGENIRTALDEWIAAKGYVRPGLSLESLAREVGCNRSYLSRYVNSELGLNFKLWIRALRIAESQRLLLEHPGASALEVGEMVGIHGRSTFFAQFSEVTGMSPGEYRRRYAGGDPIAPSQE
;
A
#
# COMPACT_ATOMS: atom_id res chain seq x y z
N MET A 1 -9.83 -19.02 24.35
CA MET A 1 -9.80 -18.84 23.87
C MET A 1 -9.60 -18.25 23.32
N ILE A 2 -9.48 -18.15 23.09
CA ILE A 2 -9.26 -17.51 22.64
C ILE A 2 -9.62 -17.17 21.59
N ALA A 3 -10.15 -16.52 21.70
CA ALA A 3 -10.74 -15.94 20.71
C ALA A 3 -9.89 -15.62 19.67
N ASP A 4 -8.87 -15.19 19.96
CA ASP A 4 -8.05 -14.80 19.08
C ASP A 4 -7.71 -15.76 18.22
N ASP A 5 -7.86 -16.84 18.47
CA ASP A 5 -7.46 -17.70 17.68
C ASP A 5 -8.25 -18.21 16.80
N VAL A 6 -9.04 -17.96 16.64
CA VAL A 6 -9.86 -18.35 15.82
C VAL A 6 -9.64 -18.56 14.62
N PRO A 7 -9.56 -18.57 14.01
CA PRO A 7 -9.68 -18.69 12.92
C PRO A 7 -9.31 -19.25 12.02
N GLU A 8 -9.02 -19.43 12.01
CA GLU A 8 -8.74 -19.68 11.23
C GLU A 8 -8.78 -20.53 10.74
N PRO A 9 -8.96 -20.85 10.50
CA PRO A 9 -9.10 -21.67 9.96
C PRO A 9 -8.44 -22.11 9.00
N LEU A 10 -8.10 -22.29 8.99
CA LEU A 10 -7.71 -22.52 8.33
C LEU A 10 -7.35 -22.57 7.29
N ALA A 11 -7.35 -23.37 6.92
CA ALA A 11 -7.19 -23.12 5.70
C ALA A 11 -6.76 -21.84 5.61
N ALA A 12 -6.42 -21.45 6.61
CA ALA A 12 -6.19 -20.17 6.71
C ALA A 12 -5.18 -19.61 5.81
N GLY A 13 -4.08 -20.22 5.59
CA GLY A 13 -3.06 -19.62 4.77
C GLY A 13 -3.53 -19.25 3.40
N GLU A 14 -4.23 -20.14 2.75
CA GLU A 14 -4.71 -19.85 1.50
C GLU A 14 -5.83 -18.90 1.49
N ASN A 15 -6.71 -18.96 2.46
CA ASN A 15 -7.82 -18.05 2.53
C ASN A 15 -7.37 -16.63 2.76
N ILE A 16 -6.40 -16.41 3.60
CA ILE A 16 -5.98 -15.06 3.86
C ILE A 16 -5.24 -14.48 2.67
N ARG A 17 -4.49 -15.30 1.97
CA ARG A 17 -3.82 -14.81 0.78
C ARG A 17 -4.85 -14.36 -0.26
N THR A 18 -5.85 -15.17 -0.51
CA THR A 18 -6.88 -14.80 -1.46
C THR A 18 -7.63 -13.56 -1.04
N ALA A 19 -7.99 -13.48 0.24
CA ALA A 19 -8.70 -12.31 0.72
C ALA A 19 -7.85 -11.05 0.61
N LEU A 20 -6.57 -11.15 0.90
CA LEU A 20 -5.69 -9.99 0.78
C LEU A 20 -5.48 -9.61 -0.68
N ASP A 21 -5.36 -10.60 -1.55
CA ASP A 21 -5.20 -10.30 -2.97
C ASP A 21 -6.41 -9.56 -3.51
N GLU A 22 -7.60 -9.96 -3.09
CA GLU A 22 -8.81 -9.29 -3.51
C GLU A 22 -8.88 -7.88 -2.94
N TRP A 23 -8.47 -7.74 -1.68
CA TRP A 23 -8.47 -6.43 -1.04
C TRP A 23 -7.48 -5.48 -1.73
N ILE A 24 -6.33 -5.99 -2.11
CA ILE A 24 -5.34 -5.19 -2.82
C ILE A 24 -5.89 -4.82 -4.20
N ALA A 25 -6.49 -5.77 -4.90
CA ALA A 25 -7.03 -5.50 -6.23
C ALA A 25 -8.12 -4.43 -6.16
N ALA A 26 -8.87 -4.39 -5.07
CA ALA A 26 -9.90 -3.39 -4.89
C ALA A 26 -9.35 -2.09 -4.32
N LYS A 27 -8.03 -2.03 -4.12
CA LYS A 27 -7.35 -0.85 -3.61
C LYS A 27 -7.85 -0.44 -2.23
N GLY A 28 -8.09 -1.43 -1.39
CA GLY A 28 -8.53 -1.15 -0.02
C GLY A 28 -7.53 -0.35 0.78
N TYR A 29 -6.26 -0.40 0.38
CA TYR A 29 -5.22 0.28 1.12
C TYR A 29 -5.27 1.80 1.03
N VAL A 30 -6.03 2.35 0.07
CA VAL A 30 -6.10 3.80 -0.04
C VAL A 30 -7.05 4.42 0.99
N ARG A 31 -7.79 3.59 1.73
CA ARG A 31 -8.74 4.10 2.70
C ARG A 31 -8.01 4.75 3.86
N PRO A 32 -8.36 5.98 4.26
CA PRO A 32 -7.71 6.61 5.39
C PRO A 32 -8.11 5.90 6.67
N GLY A 33 -7.26 5.97 7.67
CA GLY A 33 -7.60 5.38 8.96
C GLY A 33 -7.50 3.88 9.00
N LEU A 34 -6.88 3.27 8.01
CA LEU A 34 -6.75 1.84 7.98
C LEU A 34 -5.88 1.35 9.14
N SER A 35 -6.30 0.31 9.80
CA SER A 35 -5.55 -0.25 10.90
C SER A 35 -5.44 -1.76 10.73
N LEU A 36 -4.52 -2.35 11.46
CA LEU A 36 -4.37 -3.79 11.45
C LEU A 36 -5.66 -4.46 11.90
N GLU A 37 -6.32 -3.90 12.92
CA GLU A 37 -7.57 -4.45 13.39
C GLU A 37 -8.66 -4.36 12.37
N SER A 38 -8.77 -3.22 11.68
CA SER A 38 -9.85 -3.07 10.71
C SER A 38 -9.64 -3.99 9.53
N LEU A 39 -8.41 -4.16 9.10
CA LEU A 39 -8.16 -5.07 7.99
C LEU A 39 -8.39 -6.52 8.41
N ALA A 40 -7.96 -6.90 9.60
CA ALA A 40 -8.16 -8.26 10.06
C ALA A 40 -9.66 -8.58 10.08
N ARG A 41 -10.46 -7.64 10.55
CA ARG A 41 -11.89 -7.84 10.58
C ARG A 41 -12.45 -7.99 9.18
N GLU A 42 -11.95 -7.18 8.27
CA GLU A 42 -12.44 -7.20 6.91
C GLU A 42 -12.09 -8.50 6.19
N VAL A 43 -10.92 -9.06 6.41
CA VAL A 43 -10.54 -10.28 5.73
C VAL A 43 -10.87 -11.54 6.53
N GLY A 44 -11.46 -11.37 7.70
CA GLY A 44 -11.99 -12.51 8.43
C GLY A 44 -11.00 -13.28 9.27
N CYS A 45 -9.99 -12.62 9.83
CA CYS A 45 -9.07 -13.28 10.73
C CYS A 45 -8.81 -12.39 11.93
N ASN A 46 -8.04 -12.87 12.90
CA ASN A 46 -7.73 -12.02 14.02
C ASN A 46 -6.47 -11.23 13.74
N ARG A 47 -6.29 -10.19 14.53
CA ARG A 47 -5.21 -9.27 14.38
C ARG A 47 -3.84 -9.93 14.48
N SER A 48 -3.68 -10.83 15.43
CA SER A 48 -2.40 -11.49 15.61
C SER A 48 -2.02 -12.36 14.44
N TYR A 49 -2.98 -13.04 13.90
CA TYR A 49 -2.70 -13.88 12.74
C TYR A 49 -2.30 -13.03 11.54
N LEU A 50 -3.03 -11.93 11.32
CA LEU A 50 -2.71 -11.05 10.20
C LEU A 50 -1.32 -10.47 10.37
N SER A 51 -0.99 -10.04 11.58
CA SER A 51 0.32 -9.47 11.84
C SER A 51 1.44 -10.46 11.51
N ARG A 52 1.26 -11.69 11.96
CA ARG A 52 2.26 -12.72 11.69
C ARG A 52 2.37 -13.02 10.21
N TYR A 53 1.25 -13.05 9.52
CA TYR A 53 1.24 -13.32 8.10
C TYR A 53 2.02 -12.25 7.35
N VAL A 54 1.76 -10.98 7.66
CA VAL A 54 2.43 -9.89 6.97
C VAL A 54 3.93 -9.96 7.25
N ASN A 55 4.30 -10.18 8.48
CA ASN A 55 5.72 -10.23 8.82
C ASN A 55 6.42 -11.43 8.18
N SER A 56 5.83 -12.59 8.23
CA SER A 56 6.52 -13.77 7.76
C SER A 56 6.44 -13.96 6.25
N GLU A 57 5.30 -13.66 5.66
CA GLU A 57 5.16 -13.88 4.24
C GLU A 57 5.59 -12.70 3.39
N LEU A 58 5.43 -11.50 3.90
CA LEU A 58 5.75 -10.33 3.13
C LEU A 58 7.03 -9.64 3.58
N GLY A 59 7.55 -10.05 4.73
CA GLY A 59 8.81 -9.51 5.21
C GLY A 59 8.75 -8.08 5.70
N LEU A 60 7.57 -7.56 5.96
CA LEU A 60 7.41 -6.18 6.37
C LEU A 60 6.43 -6.12 7.51
N ASN A 61 6.49 -5.08 8.33
CA ASN A 61 5.43 -4.91 9.30
C ASN A 61 4.25 -4.26 8.58
N PHE A 62 3.10 -4.26 9.24
CA PHE A 62 1.87 -3.78 8.61
C PHE A 62 2.01 -2.36 8.08
N LYS A 63 2.57 -1.47 8.88
CA LYS A 63 2.68 -0.09 8.50
C LYS A 63 3.53 0.10 7.25
N LEU A 64 4.67 -0.56 7.18
CA LEU A 64 5.52 -0.46 6.01
C LEU A 64 4.90 -1.11 4.79
N TRP A 65 4.16 -2.18 5.00
CA TRP A 65 3.48 -2.84 3.91
C TRP A 65 2.41 -1.94 3.29
N ILE A 66 1.60 -1.31 4.13
CA ILE A 66 0.57 -0.39 3.62
C ILE A 66 1.22 0.78 2.90
N ARG A 67 2.31 1.30 3.46
CA ARG A 67 3.01 2.41 2.82
C ARG A 67 3.50 2.00 1.42
N ALA A 68 4.05 0.82 1.30
CA ALA A 68 4.55 0.36 0.00
C ALA A 68 3.41 0.26 -1.02
N LEU A 69 2.26 -0.24 -0.60
CA LEU A 69 1.12 -0.35 -1.48
C LEU A 69 0.62 1.03 -1.92
N ARG A 70 0.54 1.95 -0.98
CA ARG A 70 0.05 3.29 -1.28
C ARG A 70 1.00 4.04 -2.21
N ILE A 71 2.30 3.89 -1.97
CA ILE A 71 3.26 4.58 -2.82
C ILE A 71 3.25 3.98 -4.22
N ALA A 72 3.13 2.66 -4.35
CA ALA A 72 3.05 2.06 -5.68
C ALA A 72 1.85 2.59 -6.45
N GLU A 73 0.72 2.72 -5.77
CA GLU A 73 -0.46 3.26 -6.44
C GLU A 73 -0.26 4.73 -6.79
N SER A 74 0.40 5.48 -5.92
CA SER A 74 0.65 6.89 -6.21
C SER A 74 1.54 7.04 -7.43
N GLN A 75 2.48 6.14 -7.62
CA GLN A 75 3.34 6.19 -8.80
C GLN A 75 2.50 6.03 -10.07
N ARG A 76 1.56 5.09 -10.04
CA ARG A 76 0.69 4.89 -11.18
C ARG A 76 -0.17 6.12 -11.46
N LEU A 77 -0.73 6.70 -10.38
CA LEU A 77 -1.62 7.85 -10.54
C LEU A 77 -0.88 9.10 -11.02
N LEU A 78 0.35 9.27 -10.57
CA LEU A 78 1.12 10.42 -11.03
C LEU A 78 1.29 10.41 -12.54
N LEU A 79 1.38 9.24 -13.12
CA LEU A 79 1.57 9.14 -14.56
C LEU A 79 0.25 9.11 -15.31
N GLU A 80 -0.77 8.52 -14.72
CA GLU A 80 -2.06 8.44 -15.41
C GLU A 80 -2.87 9.71 -15.32
N HIS A 81 -2.60 10.53 -14.33
CA HIS A 81 -3.35 11.76 -14.15
C HIS A 81 -2.41 12.95 -14.08
N PRO A 82 -1.84 13.33 -15.21
CA PRO A 82 -0.84 14.41 -15.20
C PRO A 82 -1.40 15.74 -14.73
N GLY A 83 -2.71 15.90 -14.77
CA GLY A 83 -3.30 17.13 -14.28
C GLY A 83 -3.48 17.19 -12.77
N ALA A 84 -3.30 16.06 -12.08
CA ALA A 84 -3.47 16.06 -10.64
C ALA A 84 -2.17 16.48 -9.98
N SER A 85 -2.26 17.29 -8.95
CA SER A 85 -1.06 17.70 -8.22
C SER A 85 -0.55 16.55 -7.37
N ALA A 86 0.69 16.65 -6.93
CA ALA A 86 1.23 15.63 -6.06
C ALA A 86 0.42 15.53 -4.77
N LEU A 87 -0.02 16.67 -4.24
CA LEU A 87 -0.83 16.64 -3.05
C LEU A 87 -2.13 15.89 -3.29
N GLU A 88 -2.76 16.13 -4.41
CA GLU A 88 -3.99 15.43 -4.75
C GLU A 88 -3.77 13.93 -4.85
N VAL A 89 -2.67 13.53 -5.45
CA VAL A 89 -2.37 12.11 -5.59
C VAL A 89 -2.14 11.49 -4.21
N GLY A 90 -1.44 12.19 -3.33
CA GLY A 90 -1.26 11.69 -1.96
C GLY A 90 -2.57 11.45 -1.27
N GLU A 91 -3.51 12.39 -1.43
CA GLU A 91 -4.83 12.22 -0.82
C GLU A 91 -5.58 11.04 -1.43
N MET A 92 -5.44 10.84 -2.71
CA MET A 92 -6.12 9.73 -3.38
C MET A 92 -5.66 8.38 -2.86
N VAL A 93 -4.44 8.28 -2.40
CA VAL A 93 -3.93 7.00 -1.89
C VAL A 93 -3.97 6.91 -0.36
N GLY A 94 -4.60 7.89 0.29
CA GLY A 94 -4.79 7.82 1.73
C GLY A 94 -3.64 8.38 2.56
N ILE A 95 -2.72 9.11 1.95
CA ILE A 95 -1.64 9.73 2.70
C ILE A 95 -1.92 11.21 2.76
N HIS A 96 -2.31 11.66 3.96
CA HIS A 96 -2.71 13.04 4.13
C HIS A 96 -1.54 13.94 4.44
N GLY A 97 -1.53 15.10 3.86
CA GLY A 97 -0.49 16.08 4.14
C GLY A 97 0.65 15.98 3.15
N ARG A 98 1.03 17.15 2.64
CA ARG A 98 2.05 17.23 1.63
C ARG A 98 3.38 16.69 2.14
N SER A 99 3.79 17.12 3.32
CA SER A 99 5.08 16.72 3.86
C SER A 99 5.16 15.21 4.08
N THR A 100 4.08 14.65 4.59
CA THR A 100 4.05 13.23 4.85
C THR A 100 4.16 12.44 3.56
N PHE A 101 3.39 12.85 2.56
CA PHE A 101 3.42 12.15 1.29
C PHE A 101 4.79 12.26 0.63
N PHE A 102 5.36 13.46 0.61
CA PHE A 102 6.66 13.65 -0.03
C PHE A 102 7.74 12.83 0.67
N ALA A 103 7.71 12.80 2.00
CA ALA A 103 8.71 12.04 2.73
C ALA A 103 8.58 10.55 2.46
N GLN A 104 7.37 10.03 2.50
CA GLN A 104 7.17 8.61 2.26
C GLN A 104 7.50 8.22 0.82
N PHE A 105 7.12 9.07 -0.12
CA PHE A 105 7.40 8.79 -1.52
C PHE A 105 8.91 8.74 -1.75
N SER A 106 9.62 9.71 -1.18
CA SER A 106 11.06 9.76 -1.35
C SER A 106 11.76 8.58 -0.68
N GLU A 107 11.26 8.16 0.47
CA GLU A 107 11.87 7.02 1.13
C GLU A 107 11.71 5.75 0.34
N VAL A 108 10.59 5.57 -0.32
CA VAL A 108 10.33 4.36 -1.06
C VAL A 108 10.97 4.39 -2.44
N THR A 109 10.91 5.53 -3.13
CA THR A 109 11.33 5.58 -4.53
C THR A 109 12.68 6.22 -4.75
N GLY A 110 13.17 6.95 -3.78
CA GLY A 110 14.44 7.66 -3.95
C GLY A 110 14.30 8.99 -4.65
N MET A 111 13.09 9.43 -4.95
CA MET A 111 12.94 10.72 -5.61
C MET A 111 11.63 11.35 -5.20
N SER A 112 11.46 12.64 -5.48
CA SER A 112 10.21 13.33 -5.13
C SER A 112 9.14 12.94 -6.13
N PRO A 113 7.87 13.15 -5.78
CA PRO A 113 6.80 12.87 -6.73
C PRO A 113 6.93 13.66 -8.02
N GLY A 114 7.34 14.92 -7.92
CA GLY A 114 7.52 15.74 -9.11
C GLY A 114 8.64 15.24 -9.99
N GLU A 115 9.72 14.83 -9.36
CA GLU A 115 10.84 14.28 -10.13
C GLU A 115 10.44 12.98 -10.78
N TYR A 116 9.68 12.14 -10.08
CA TYR A 116 9.22 10.90 -10.65
C TYR A 116 8.36 11.15 -11.87
N ARG A 117 7.47 12.11 -11.78
CA ARG A 117 6.59 12.43 -12.90
C ARG A 117 7.40 12.92 -14.11
N ARG A 118 8.36 13.80 -13.84
CA ARG A 118 9.16 14.32 -14.94
C ARG A 118 9.96 13.23 -15.63
N ARG A 119 10.48 12.31 -14.82
CA ARG A 119 11.33 11.26 -15.36
C ARG A 119 10.58 10.21 -16.16
N TYR A 120 9.39 9.87 -15.71
CA TYR A 120 8.64 8.80 -16.35
C TYR A 120 7.41 9.22 -17.12
N ALA A 121 7.07 10.49 -17.11
CA ALA A 121 5.91 10.94 -17.87
C ALA A 121 6.26 10.73 -19.31
N GLY A 122 5.47 10.44 -20.12
CA GLY A 122 5.80 10.14 -21.45
C GLY A 122 5.73 8.66 -21.67
N GLY A 123 5.56 7.94 -20.62
CA GLY A 123 5.31 6.56 -20.74
C GLY A 123 6.48 5.65 -20.94
N ASP A 124 7.67 6.15 -20.77
CA ASP A 124 8.79 5.30 -20.95
C ASP A 124 9.53 5.10 -19.68
N PRO A 125 9.26 4.10 -18.98
CA PRO A 125 9.85 3.88 -17.70
C PRO A 125 11.30 3.56 -17.73
N ILE A 126 11.85 3.39 -18.84
CA ILE A 126 13.16 3.10 -18.82
C ILE A 126 13.97 4.22 -18.73
N ALA A 127 13.44 5.33 -18.79
CA ALA A 127 14.17 6.48 -18.70
C ALA A 127 15.22 6.53 -17.72
N PRO A 128 15.13 5.91 -16.62
CA PRO A 128 16.14 6.10 -15.65
C PRO A 128 17.46 5.82 -16.17
N SER A 129 17.54 4.96 -17.01
CA SER A 129 18.80 4.62 -17.34
C SER A 129 19.38 5.63 -18.14
N GLN A 130 18.65 6.44 -18.64
CA GLN A 130 19.21 7.35 -19.36
C GLN A 130 19.63 8.39 -18.69
N GLU A 131 19.51 8.44 -17.62
CA GLU A 131 19.91 9.51 -16.98
C GLU A 131 20.81 9.52 -16.59
#